data_897dc0429d0673c69832a4e75cf4a70e
#
_entry.id   897dc0429d0673c69832a4e75cf4a70e
#
_cell.length_a   1.000
_cell.length_b   1.000
_cell.length_c   1.000
_cell.angle_alpha   90.00
_cell.angle_beta   90.00
_cell.angle_gamma   90.00
#
_symmetry.space_group_name_H-M   'P 1'
#
loop_
_entity.id
_entity.type
_entity.pdbx_description
1 polymer ?
#
loop_
_entity_poly.entity_id
_entity_poly.type
_entity_poly.pdbx_seq_one_letter_code
_entity_poly.pdbx_strand_id
1 'polypeptide(L)'
;MLTKARLLELADKEKPLIRRLSIEAPGTFEHTLLICGLAEDATRMIGGDIDLIKTGSLYHDVGKLHAPNWFIENQDGAKNPHDEIDDPLKSAEVLQAHVCLLYTSDAADE
;
A
#
# COMPACT_ATOMS: atom_id res chain seq x y z
N MET A 1 4.17 -4.66 -20.39
CA MET A 1 3.63 -3.30 -20.63
C MET A 1 2.25 -3.18 -20.01
N LEU A 2 2.00 -2.09 -19.30
CA LEU A 2 0.69 -1.87 -18.67
C LEU A 2 -0.26 -1.20 -19.66
N THR A 3 -1.28 -1.92 -20.08
CA THR A 3 -2.36 -1.38 -20.92
C THR A 3 -3.45 -0.78 -20.02
N LYS A 4 -4.32 0.05 -20.60
CA LYS A 4 -5.47 0.59 -19.88
C LYS A 4 -6.36 -0.52 -19.31
N ALA A 5 -6.60 -1.57 -20.07
CA ALA A 5 -7.39 -2.72 -19.61
C ALA A 5 -6.75 -3.41 -18.41
N ARG A 6 -5.42 -3.59 -18.42
CA ARG A 6 -4.71 -4.19 -17.30
C ARG A 6 -4.74 -3.30 -16.07
N LEU A 7 -4.60 -1.99 -16.24
CA LEU A 7 -4.69 -1.04 -15.14
C LEU A 7 -6.07 -1.06 -14.50
N LEU A 8 -7.13 -1.09 -15.30
CA LEU A 8 -8.50 -1.17 -14.78
C LEU A 8 -8.74 -2.47 -14.02
N GLU A 9 -8.20 -3.58 -14.52
CA GLU A 9 -8.28 -4.88 -13.84
C GLU A 9 -7.57 -4.85 -12.49
N LEU A 10 -6.34 -4.30 -12.45
CA LEU A 10 -5.55 -4.21 -11.23
C LEU A 10 -6.18 -3.28 -10.19
N ALA A 11 -6.93 -2.28 -10.63
CA ALA A 11 -7.61 -1.34 -9.74
C ALA A 11 -8.91 -1.91 -9.15
N ASP A 12 -9.30 -3.13 -9.51
CA ASP A 12 -10.47 -3.79 -8.94
C ASP A 12 -10.20 -4.16 -7.48
N LYS A 13 -11.04 -3.65 -6.57
CA LYS A 13 -10.92 -3.88 -5.13
C LYS A 13 -11.14 -5.33 -4.72
N GLU A 14 -11.68 -6.15 -5.63
CA GLU A 14 -11.86 -7.59 -5.39
C GLU A 14 -10.61 -8.41 -5.67
N LYS A 15 -9.54 -7.80 -6.19
CA LYS A 15 -8.28 -8.51 -6.36
C LYS A 15 -7.77 -9.04 -5.01
N PRO A 16 -7.22 -10.27 -4.98
CA PRO A 16 -6.85 -10.93 -3.71
C PRO A 16 -5.92 -10.10 -2.83
N LEU A 17 -4.93 -9.42 -3.42
CA LEU A 17 -3.97 -8.63 -2.65
C LEU A 17 -4.62 -7.41 -2.02
N ILE A 18 -5.51 -6.73 -2.76
CA ILE A 18 -6.25 -5.57 -2.25
C ILE A 18 -7.23 -6.01 -1.16
N ARG A 19 -7.89 -7.14 -1.32
CA ARG A 19 -8.77 -7.70 -0.28
C ARG A 19 -8.00 -8.03 0.99
N ARG A 20 -6.83 -8.63 0.85
CA ARG A 20 -5.95 -8.88 2.00
C ARG A 20 -5.61 -7.58 2.71
N LEU A 21 -5.29 -6.53 1.96
CA LEU A 21 -4.96 -5.24 2.54
C LEU A 21 -6.15 -4.70 3.36
N SER A 22 -7.36 -4.81 2.85
CA SER A 22 -8.55 -4.32 3.56
C SER A 22 -8.85 -5.09 4.85
N ILE A 23 -8.48 -6.37 4.91
CA ILE A 23 -8.75 -7.23 6.06
C ILE A 23 -7.61 -7.18 7.09
N GLU A 24 -6.35 -7.31 6.62
CA GLU A 24 -5.19 -7.44 7.49
C GLU A 24 -4.57 -6.10 7.88
N ALA A 25 -4.76 -5.07 7.07
CA ALA A 25 -4.22 -3.73 7.33
C ALA A 25 -5.28 -2.66 7.02
N PRO A 26 -6.39 -2.62 7.80
CA PRO A 26 -7.52 -1.75 7.50
C PRO A 26 -7.16 -0.25 7.54
N GLY A 27 -6.30 0.16 8.44
CA GLY A 27 -5.84 1.55 8.51
C GLY A 27 -5.06 1.96 7.26
N THR A 28 -4.17 1.09 6.80
CA THR A 28 -3.43 1.30 5.55
C THR A 28 -4.39 1.34 4.36
N PHE A 29 -5.39 0.46 4.33
CA PHE A 29 -6.38 0.42 3.26
C PHE A 29 -7.19 1.74 3.19
N GLU A 30 -7.67 2.24 4.33
CA GLU A 30 -8.40 3.51 4.40
C GLU A 30 -7.54 4.68 3.94
N HIS A 31 -6.29 4.74 4.40
CA HIS A 31 -5.33 5.76 3.98
C HIS A 31 -5.08 5.68 2.47
N THR A 32 -4.92 4.47 1.95
CA THR A 32 -4.69 4.22 0.53
C THR A 32 -5.86 4.74 -0.32
N LEU A 33 -7.11 4.51 0.10
CA LEU A 33 -8.28 5.02 -0.60
C LEU A 33 -8.32 6.55 -0.63
N LEU A 34 -7.95 7.19 0.48
CA LEU A 34 -7.88 8.65 0.55
C LEU A 34 -6.82 9.21 -0.38
N ILE A 35 -5.62 8.63 -0.34
CA ILE A 35 -4.50 9.04 -1.22
C ILE A 35 -4.86 8.81 -2.69
N CYS A 36 -5.53 7.72 -2.99
CA CYS A 36 -5.97 7.41 -4.36
C CYS A 36 -6.90 8.52 -4.89
N GLY A 37 -7.88 8.94 -4.09
CA GLY A 37 -8.80 10.03 -4.47
C GLY A 37 -8.09 11.36 -4.69
N LEU A 38 -7.18 11.73 -3.77
CA LEU A 38 -6.40 12.96 -3.89
C LEU A 38 -5.47 12.94 -5.11
N ALA A 39 -4.82 11.82 -5.35
CA ALA A 39 -3.92 11.66 -6.48
C ALA A 39 -4.68 11.70 -7.82
N GLU A 40 -5.87 11.12 -7.89
CA GLU A 40 -6.73 11.20 -9.07
C GLU A 40 -7.10 12.65 -9.39
N ASP A 41 -7.53 13.40 -8.38
CA ASP A 41 -7.92 14.80 -8.55
C ASP A 41 -6.76 15.65 -9.04
N ALA A 42 -5.59 15.50 -8.42
CA ALA A 42 -4.38 16.21 -8.84
C ALA A 42 -3.98 15.85 -10.27
N THR A 43 -4.03 14.56 -10.62
CA THR A 43 -3.67 14.07 -11.96
C THR A 43 -4.63 14.60 -13.02
N ARG A 44 -5.93 14.67 -12.70
CA ARG A 44 -6.92 15.21 -13.61
C ARG A 44 -6.66 16.69 -13.92
N MET A 45 -6.19 17.45 -12.93
CA MET A 45 -5.88 18.87 -13.10
C MET A 45 -4.70 19.11 -14.03
N ILE A 46 -3.70 18.23 -14.04
CA ILE A 46 -2.50 18.39 -14.87
C ILE A 46 -2.55 17.58 -16.17
N GLY A 47 -3.62 16.84 -16.41
CA GLY A 47 -3.80 16.07 -17.64
C GLY A 47 -2.99 14.78 -17.70
N GLY A 48 -2.63 14.21 -16.55
CA GLY A 48 -1.87 12.97 -16.48
C GLY A 48 -2.70 11.70 -16.68
N ASP A 49 -2.06 10.55 -16.53
CA ASP A 49 -2.69 9.23 -16.67
C ASP A 49 -3.38 8.82 -15.36
N ILE A 50 -4.69 8.98 -15.31
CA ILE A 50 -5.52 8.70 -14.13
C ILE A 50 -5.49 7.22 -13.78
N ASP A 51 -5.59 6.33 -14.77
CA ASP A 51 -5.61 4.89 -14.53
C ASP A 51 -4.29 4.40 -13.91
N LEU A 52 -3.16 4.93 -14.37
CA LEU A 52 -1.85 4.59 -13.84
C LEU A 52 -1.70 5.08 -12.39
N ILE A 53 -2.09 6.31 -12.11
CA ILE A 53 -2.01 6.89 -10.77
C ILE A 53 -2.92 6.16 -9.79
N LYS A 54 -4.12 5.81 -10.20
CA LYS A 54 -5.07 5.07 -9.38
C LYS A 54 -4.52 3.70 -8.99
N THR A 55 -4.02 2.95 -9.98
CA THR A 55 -3.45 1.63 -9.75
C THR A 55 -2.21 1.72 -8.87
N GLY A 56 -1.29 2.64 -9.17
CA GLY A 56 -0.09 2.83 -8.37
C GLY A 56 -0.40 3.19 -6.93
N SER A 57 -1.39 4.07 -6.71
CA SER A 57 -1.81 4.47 -5.36
C SER A 57 -2.41 3.30 -4.58
N LEU A 58 -3.19 2.45 -5.23
CA LEU A 58 -3.79 1.28 -4.57
C LEU A 58 -2.75 0.29 -4.08
N TYR A 59 -1.64 0.12 -4.81
CA TYR A 59 -0.64 -0.89 -4.50
C TYR A 59 0.59 -0.36 -3.77
N HIS A 60 0.73 0.96 -3.60
CA HIS A 60 1.98 1.54 -3.11
C HIS A 60 2.41 1.06 -1.72
N ASP A 61 1.46 0.69 -0.87
CA ASP A 61 1.73 0.27 0.50
C ASP A 61 1.39 -1.20 0.77
N VAL A 62 1.22 -2.04 -0.26
CA VAL A 62 0.90 -3.46 -0.05
C VAL A 62 1.99 -4.20 0.72
N GLY A 63 3.22 -3.72 0.67
CA GLY A 63 4.32 -4.29 1.44
C GLY A 63 4.11 -4.26 2.95
N LYS A 64 3.22 -3.38 3.45
CA LYS A 64 2.88 -3.33 4.88
C LYS A 64 2.19 -4.61 5.37
N LEU A 65 1.64 -5.43 4.46
CA LEU A 65 1.07 -6.73 4.82
C LEU A 65 2.08 -7.69 5.48
N HIS A 66 3.36 -7.46 5.24
CA HIS A 66 4.44 -8.19 5.89
C HIS A 66 4.39 -8.08 7.42
N ALA A 67 4.05 -6.89 7.94
CA ALA A 67 3.99 -6.65 9.38
C ALA A 67 2.99 -5.50 9.68
N PRO A 68 1.66 -5.72 9.51
CA PRO A 68 0.67 -4.65 9.61
C PRO A 68 0.68 -3.90 10.95
N ASN A 69 0.89 -4.61 12.06
CA ASN A 69 0.83 -4.04 13.39
C ASN A 69 2.04 -3.16 13.74
N TRP A 70 3.08 -3.16 12.91
CA TRP A 70 4.24 -2.29 13.08
C TRP A 70 3.99 -0.89 12.55
N PHE A 71 2.84 -0.64 11.92
CA PHE A 71 2.43 0.66 11.39
C PHE A 71 1.27 1.19 12.20
N ILE A 72 1.40 2.43 12.67
CA ILE A 72 0.47 3.02 13.64
C ILE A 72 -0.98 3.03 13.15
N GLU A 73 -1.21 3.21 11.86
CA GLU A 73 -2.55 3.25 11.28
C GLU A 73 -3.31 1.93 11.40
N ASN A 74 -2.59 0.83 11.65
CA ASN A 74 -3.17 -0.51 11.81
C ASN A 74 -3.17 -0.97 13.27
N GLN A 75 -2.70 -0.14 14.20
CA GLN A 75 -2.70 -0.48 15.62
C GLN A 75 -4.08 -0.21 16.22
N ASP A 76 -4.58 -1.19 16.91
CA ASP A 76 -5.97 -1.24 17.39
C ASP A 76 -6.04 -1.02 18.90
N GLY A 77 -5.28 -0.07 19.42
CA GLY A 77 -5.11 0.12 20.85
C GLY A 77 -4.26 -0.97 21.49
N ALA A 78 -3.78 -1.92 20.70
CA ALA A 78 -2.88 -2.96 21.15
C ALA A 78 -1.48 -2.39 21.40
N LYS A 79 -0.65 -3.21 22.05
CA LYS A 79 0.73 -2.84 22.36
C LYS A 79 1.50 -2.59 21.07
N ASN A 80 2.20 -1.44 21.02
CA ASN A 80 3.02 -1.10 19.85
C ASN A 80 4.26 -2.01 19.81
N PRO A 81 4.46 -2.81 18.76
CA PRO A 81 5.62 -3.71 18.68
C PRO A 81 6.96 -2.99 18.78
N HIS A 82 7.04 -1.74 18.32
CA HIS A 82 8.28 -0.95 18.43
C HIS A 82 8.67 -0.68 19.87
N ASP A 83 7.72 -0.60 20.79
CA ASP A 83 7.98 -0.40 22.21
C ASP A 83 8.53 -1.65 22.88
N GLU A 84 8.31 -2.83 22.32
CA GLU A 84 8.81 -4.10 22.85
C GLU A 84 10.22 -4.41 22.38
N ILE A 85 10.64 -3.82 21.26
CA ILE A 85 11.99 -3.96 20.73
C ILE A 85 12.78 -2.71 21.11
N ASP A 86 13.69 -2.85 22.04
CA ASP A 86 14.59 -1.75 22.43
C ASP A 86 15.77 -1.65 21.46
N ASP A 87 15.45 -1.62 20.15
CA ASP A 87 16.44 -1.56 19.07
C ASP A 87 15.90 -0.73 17.91
N PRO A 88 16.28 0.57 17.82
CA PRO A 88 15.81 1.45 16.75
C PRO A 88 16.17 0.96 15.35
N LEU A 89 17.32 0.29 15.19
CA LEU A 89 17.73 -0.23 13.90
C LEU A 89 16.78 -1.31 13.40
N LYS A 90 16.39 -2.20 14.31
CA LYS A 90 15.47 -3.29 13.97
C LYS A 90 14.07 -2.76 13.61
N SER A 91 13.60 -1.74 14.34
CA SER A 91 12.35 -1.05 13.99
C SER A 91 12.44 -0.43 12.61
N ALA A 92 13.55 0.24 12.30
CA ALA A 92 13.76 0.84 10.98
C ALA A 92 13.79 -0.21 9.87
N GLU A 93 14.42 -1.37 10.11
CA GLU A 93 14.47 -2.48 9.15
C GLU A 93 13.07 -3.01 8.83
N VAL A 94 12.22 -3.19 9.85
CA VAL A 94 10.83 -3.64 9.65
C VAL A 94 10.07 -2.64 8.80
N LEU A 95 10.16 -1.35 9.12
CA LEU A 95 9.46 -0.31 8.36
C LEU A 95 9.96 -0.24 6.93
N GLN A 96 11.26 -0.36 6.72
CA GLN A 96 11.87 -0.29 5.40
C GLN A 96 11.49 -1.49 4.52
N ALA A 97 11.26 -2.64 5.12
CA ALA A 97 10.93 -3.88 4.41
C ALA A 97 9.67 -3.76 3.55
N HIS A 98 8.70 -2.90 3.94
CA HIS A 98 7.47 -2.76 3.16
C HIS A 98 7.74 -2.20 1.75
N VAL A 99 8.73 -1.33 1.61
CA VAL A 99 9.13 -0.80 0.29
C VAL A 99 9.83 -1.87 -0.54
N CYS A 100 10.71 -2.65 0.09
CA CYS A 100 11.42 -3.74 -0.59
C CYS A 100 10.45 -4.79 -1.13
N LEU A 101 9.43 -5.14 -0.35
CA LEU A 101 8.41 -6.11 -0.77
C LEU A 101 7.56 -5.58 -1.92
N LEU A 102 7.22 -4.28 -1.90
CA LEU A 102 6.51 -3.65 -3.01
C LEU A 102 7.32 -3.72 -4.29
N TYR A 103 8.60 -3.40 -4.23
CA TYR A 103 9.50 -3.46 -5.39
C TYR A 103 9.58 -4.88 -5.97
N THR A 104 9.68 -5.88 -5.10
CA THR A 104 9.71 -7.29 -5.52
C THR A 104 8.41 -7.71 -6.20
N SER A 105 7.27 -7.24 -5.69
CA SER A 105 5.95 -7.53 -6.27
C SER A 105 5.83 -6.92 -7.68
N ASP A 106 6.31 -5.70 -7.87
CA ASP A 106 6.32 -5.05 -9.18
C ASP A 106 7.15 -5.84 -10.20
N ALA A 107 8.32 -6.32 -9.79
CA ALA A 107 9.17 -7.14 -10.64
C ALA A 107 8.50 -8.46 -11.03
N ALA A 108 7.71 -9.03 -10.14
CA ALA A 108 6.97 -10.27 -10.40
C ALA A 108 5.80 -10.07 -11.39
N ASP A 109 5.23 -8.86 -11.44
CA ASP A 109 4.11 -8.52 -12.34
C ASP A 109 4.57 -8.17 -13.76
N GLU A 110 5.85 -7.98 -13.96
CA GLU A 110 6.41 -7.74 -15.28
C GLU A 110 6.58 -9.06 -16.04
#